data_b5a2315a3ca323a131f8a6d67d298e76
#
_entry.id   b5a2315a3ca323a131f8a6d67d298e76
#
_cell.length_a   1.000
_cell.length_b   1.000
_cell.length_c   1.000
_cell.angle_alpha   90.00
_cell.angle_beta   90.00
_cell.angle_gamma   90.00
#
_symmetry.space_group_name_H-M   'P 1'
#
loop_
_entity.id
_entity.type
_entity.pdbx_description
1 polymer ?
#
loop_
_entity_poly.entity_id
_entity_poly.type
_entity_poly.pdbx_seq_one_letter_code
_entity_poly.pdbx_strand_id
1 'polypeptide(L)'
;FIVGHSSTSISVANGIAKAKELTGDDGYTVAVIGDGALTGGLAYEGLSNAGRSDDRLLVILNDNKMSISQNVGFVARYLAHLRTRVRYVHWKQRLTNFLSRVPLVGRPLNRWLHNWKKRLKRSVFASTSYFENMGFYYMGPVDGHNLEDLTQAMTAAKSVDRPVLLHVATVKGKGYLFAEKTPDVYHGVGGFDPKTGAAAPGKPNFSAVFGETLCGLAAEDDRIVAITAAMKKGTCLDAFAQQYPTRFFDVGIAEEHAVTFASGMASGGLLPVFAVYSTFLQRSYDQLINDTALMHTHIVLAIDRAGIVPDDGETHQGIYDVAMLATIPGVTMYAPAHFRELRLHLRQALYDTDGIAAVRYPKGGEHPLLEGYEPSYEPYEHTDGRTRGLLVVTYGRMYGEVLSALRHRSQNGCRTSVLKLNRILPPVEEAVALAANYRCVLFVEEGVAQGGIGEMFGSRLAQRGFTGRYAVRGITENPGVCT
;
A
#
# COMPACT_ATOMS: atom_id res chain seq x y z
N PHE A 1 -7.85 0.41 18.42
CA PHE A 1 -8.09 0.82 17.03
C PHE A 1 -7.64 -0.26 16.07
N ILE A 2 -8.48 -0.61 15.11
CA ILE A 2 -8.12 -1.48 13.98
C ILE A 2 -7.43 -0.59 12.95
N VAL A 3 -6.18 -0.91 12.61
CA VAL A 3 -5.35 -0.13 11.69
C VAL A 3 -4.78 -1.07 10.63
N GLY A 4 -5.32 -1.00 9.41
CA GLY A 4 -4.78 -1.73 8.25
C GLY A 4 -3.79 -0.89 7.44
N HIS A 5 -4.09 0.41 7.30
CA HIS A 5 -3.19 1.37 6.66
C HIS A 5 -2.20 1.94 7.66
N SER A 6 -0.92 1.95 7.31
CA SER A 6 0.17 2.39 8.20
C SER A 6 0.15 3.90 8.48
N SER A 7 1.02 4.37 9.38
CA SER A 7 1.32 5.78 9.67
C SER A 7 0.26 6.56 10.47
N THR A 8 -0.88 5.96 10.83
CA THR A 8 -1.99 6.64 11.53
C THR A 8 -1.87 6.63 13.05
N SER A 9 -1.06 5.71 13.63
CA SER A 9 -1.05 5.41 15.07
C SER A 9 -0.74 6.63 15.95
N ILE A 10 0.16 7.52 15.53
CA ILE A 10 0.55 8.70 16.30
C ILE A 10 -0.60 9.70 16.36
N SER A 11 -1.25 9.99 15.23
CA SER A 11 -2.38 10.92 15.17
C SER A 11 -3.57 10.42 16.00
N VAL A 12 -3.89 9.12 15.91
CA VAL A 12 -4.93 8.49 16.72
C VAL A 12 -4.60 8.61 18.21
N ALA A 13 -3.36 8.27 18.60
CA ALA A 13 -2.93 8.32 20.01
C ALA A 13 -2.92 9.74 20.54
N ASN A 14 -2.51 10.73 19.74
CA ASN A 14 -2.56 12.15 20.11
C ASN A 14 -4.01 12.59 20.39
N GLY A 15 -4.96 12.22 19.53
CA GLY A 15 -6.40 12.48 19.77
C GLY A 15 -6.92 11.83 21.06
N ILE A 16 -6.53 10.57 21.34
CA ILE A 16 -6.92 9.87 22.57
C ILE A 16 -6.28 10.55 23.79
N ALA A 17 -5.00 10.94 23.73
CA ALA A 17 -4.33 11.64 24.83
C ALA A 17 -5.02 12.96 25.14
N LYS A 18 -5.39 13.73 24.11
CA LYS A 18 -6.12 14.98 24.28
C LYS A 18 -7.53 14.78 24.86
N ALA A 19 -8.24 13.73 24.43
CA ALA A 19 -9.53 13.39 25.01
C ALA A 19 -9.44 13.06 26.50
N LYS A 20 -8.40 12.29 26.92
CA LYS A 20 -8.13 11.97 28.30
C LYS A 20 -7.84 13.22 29.14
N GLU A 21 -6.98 14.12 28.64
CA GLU A 21 -6.70 15.40 29.30
C GLU A 21 -7.99 16.18 29.55
N LEU A 22 -8.84 16.34 28.54
CA LEU A 22 -10.09 17.11 28.64
C LEU A 22 -11.15 16.46 29.53
N THR A 23 -11.11 15.14 29.71
CA THR A 23 -12.03 14.39 30.59
C THR A 23 -11.47 14.14 31.99
N GLY A 24 -10.23 14.59 32.26
CA GLY A 24 -9.58 14.37 33.55
C GLY A 24 -9.11 12.93 33.81
N ASP A 25 -8.91 12.13 32.73
CA ASP A 25 -8.33 10.78 32.82
C ASP A 25 -6.80 10.88 32.82
N ASP A 26 -6.18 10.49 33.93
CA ASP A 26 -4.72 10.48 34.13
C ASP A 26 -3.97 9.35 33.40
N GLY A 27 -4.68 8.52 32.64
CA GLY A 27 -4.10 7.38 31.94
C GLY A 27 -3.12 7.77 30.83
N TYR A 28 -2.02 7.03 30.69
CA TYR A 28 -1.08 7.17 29.57
C TYR A 28 -1.68 6.65 28.26
N THR A 29 -1.37 7.36 27.16
CA THR A 29 -1.64 6.87 25.80
C THR A 29 -0.34 6.42 25.16
N VAL A 30 -0.34 5.24 24.52
CA VAL A 30 0.85 4.66 23.90
C VAL A 30 0.57 4.42 22.42
N ALA A 31 1.39 4.99 21.55
CA ALA A 31 1.43 4.69 20.12
C ALA A 31 2.63 3.79 19.83
N VAL A 32 2.42 2.69 19.10
CA VAL A 32 3.51 1.89 18.54
C VAL A 32 3.55 2.10 17.05
N ILE A 33 4.72 2.46 16.51
CA ILE A 33 4.94 2.69 15.08
C ILE A 33 6.23 2.00 14.63
N GLY A 34 6.18 1.31 13.49
CA GLY A 34 7.37 0.76 12.85
C GLY A 34 8.16 1.84 12.10
N ASP A 35 9.47 1.61 11.92
CA ASP A 35 10.36 2.50 11.18
C ASP A 35 9.95 2.69 9.72
N GLY A 36 9.37 1.66 9.07
CA GLY A 36 8.76 1.78 7.75
C GLY A 36 7.52 2.68 7.75
N ALA A 37 6.60 2.50 8.71
CA ALA A 37 5.40 3.31 8.83
C ALA A 37 5.72 4.79 9.20
N LEU A 38 6.87 5.04 9.82
CA LEU A 38 7.34 6.39 10.12
C LEU A 38 7.74 7.17 8.85
N THR A 39 7.91 6.53 7.71
CA THR A 39 8.21 7.22 6.43
C THR A 39 6.99 7.89 5.80
N GLY A 40 5.77 7.57 6.22
CA GLY A 40 4.54 8.18 5.71
C GLY A 40 4.32 9.60 6.21
N GLY A 41 3.77 10.49 5.36
CA GLY A 41 3.54 11.91 5.66
C GLY A 41 2.72 12.13 6.91
N LEU A 42 1.61 11.41 7.09
CA LEU A 42 0.72 11.51 8.25
C LEU A 42 1.45 11.24 9.59
N ALA A 43 2.48 10.38 9.60
CA ALA A 43 3.28 10.16 10.80
C ALA A 43 4.07 11.41 11.21
N TYR A 44 4.60 12.17 10.23
CA TYR A 44 5.28 13.45 10.49
C TYR A 44 4.31 14.53 10.97
N GLU A 45 3.12 14.61 10.38
CA GLU A 45 2.08 15.53 10.82
C GLU A 45 1.69 15.22 12.28
N GLY A 46 1.48 13.92 12.59
CA GLY A 46 1.20 13.44 13.94
C GLY A 46 2.31 13.78 14.93
N LEU A 47 3.59 13.55 14.58
CA LEU A 47 4.74 13.91 15.40
C LEU A 47 4.82 15.42 15.61
N SER A 48 4.68 16.22 14.55
CA SER A 48 4.76 17.68 14.61
C SER A 48 3.70 18.28 15.53
N ASN A 49 2.49 17.73 15.53
CA ASN A 49 1.41 18.19 16.42
C ASN A 49 1.61 17.69 17.85
N ALA A 50 1.89 16.40 18.04
CA ALA A 50 2.05 15.80 19.36
C ALA A 50 3.23 16.41 20.12
N GLY A 51 4.34 16.72 19.45
CA GLY A 51 5.53 17.29 20.12
C GLY A 51 5.35 18.72 20.66
N ARG A 52 4.25 19.39 20.34
CA ARG A 52 3.89 20.71 20.87
C ARG A 52 2.96 20.65 22.08
N SER A 53 2.48 19.46 22.41
CA SER A 53 1.58 19.26 23.54
C SER A 53 2.36 18.85 24.80
N ASP A 54 1.72 19.00 25.96
CA ASP A 54 2.19 18.46 27.23
C ASP A 54 1.43 17.15 27.56
N ASP A 55 0.83 16.51 26.56
CA ASP A 55 0.02 15.31 26.73
C ASP A 55 0.86 14.12 27.22
N ARG A 56 0.26 13.25 28.01
CA ARG A 56 0.86 11.99 28.47
C ARG A 56 0.88 10.94 27.34
N LEU A 57 1.73 11.21 26.33
CA LEU A 57 1.87 10.40 25.13
C LEU A 57 3.26 9.75 25.07
N LEU A 58 3.27 8.43 24.93
CA LEU A 58 4.47 7.64 24.67
C LEU A 58 4.40 7.07 23.24
N VAL A 59 5.29 7.53 22.37
CA VAL A 59 5.51 6.95 21.05
C VAL A 59 6.64 5.94 21.10
N ILE A 60 6.34 4.67 20.86
CA ILE A 60 7.34 3.59 20.77
C ILE A 60 7.68 3.40 19.30
N LEU A 61 8.87 3.83 18.89
CA LEU A 61 9.42 3.59 17.56
C LEU A 61 10.10 2.22 17.53
N ASN A 62 9.47 1.25 16.91
CA ASN A 62 10.01 -0.09 16.68
C ASN A 62 10.89 -0.10 15.41
N ASP A 63 12.20 0.01 15.61
CA ASP A 63 13.20 0.06 14.54
C ASP A 63 13.80 -1.33 14.29
N ASN A 64 13.38 -1.98 13.21
CA ASN A 64 13.91 -3.26 12.76
C ASN A 64 14.65 -3.19 11.41
N LYS A 65 14.86 -1.98 10.86
CA LYS A 65 15.51 -1.65 9.58
C LYS A 65 14.74 -2.05 8.33
N MET A 66 13.49 -2.47 8.50
CA MET A 66 12.67 -3.03 7.42
C MET A 66 11.26 -2.44 7.45
N SER A 67 10.79 -2.05 6.26
CA SER A 67 9.37 -2.06 5.95
C SER A 67 9.00 -3.43 5.32
N ILE A 68 8.33 -3.45 4.18
CA ILE A 68 8.22 -4.66 3.35
C ILE A 68 9.57 -4.95 2.66
N SER A 69 10.33 -3.91 2.27
CA SER A 69 11.71 -3.92 1.80
C SER A 69 12.63 -3.14 2.75
N GLN A 70 13.92 -2.96 2.42
CA GLN A 70 14.79 -2.08 3.19
C GLN A 70 14.26 -0.65 3.14
N ASN A 71 14.19 0.01 4.30
CA ASN A 71 13.71 1.38 4.38
C ASN A 71 14.59 2.33 3.58
N VAL A 72 13.95 3.21 2.82
CA VAL A 72 14.60 4.23 1.99
C VAL A 72 14.48 5.63 2.62
N GLY A 73 15.31 6.58 2.19
CA GLY A 73 15.21 7.98 2.54
C GLY A 73 15.99 8.42 3.78
N PHE A 74 15.74 9.67 4.20
CA PHE A 74 16.47 10.35 5.30
C PHE A 74 16.29 9.65 6.63
N VAL A 75 15.06 9.22 6.99
CA VAL A 75 14.77 8.61 8.29
C VAL A 75 15.54 7.32 8.48
N ALA A 76 15.58 6.44 7.46
CA ALA A 76 16.35 5.20 7.54
C ALA A 76 17.85 5.47 7.80
N ARG A 77 18.44 6.45 7.12
CA ARG A 77 19.82 6.87 7.34
C ARG A 77 20.02 7.47 8.73
N TYR A 78 19.09 8.30 9.19
CA TYR A 78 19.15 8.92 10.50
C TYR A 78 19.06 7.87 11.63
N LEU A 79 18.13 6.93 11.56
CA LEU A 79 17.99 5.83 12.52
C LEU A 79 19.23 4.91 12.52
N ALA A 80 19.81 4.63 11.35
CA ALA A 80 21.07 3.90 11.24
C ALA A 80 22.21 4.62 11.99
N HIS A 81 22.28 5.95 11.88
CA HIS A 81 23.28 6.76 12.59
C HIS A 81 23.05 6.75 14.12
N LEU A 82 21.81 6.82 14.59
CA LEU A 82 21.50 6.71 16.02
C LEU A 82 21.94 5.35 16.60
N ARG A 83 21.70 4.25 15.89
CA ARG A 83 22.12 2.90 16.31
C ARG A 83 23.64 2.74 16.41
N THR A 84 24.42 3.35 15.54
CA THR A 84 25.87 3.26 15.57
C THR A 84 26.45 3.97 16.81
N ARG A 85 25.82 5.05 17.28
CA ARG A 85 26.21 5.76 18.51
C ARG A 85 26.05 4.88 19.75
N VAL A 86 25.06 4.03 19.81
CA VAL A 86 24.81 3.15 20.98
C VAL A 86 25.82 2.01 21.07
N ARG A 87 26.22 1.41 19.95
CA ARG A 87 27.31 0.43 19.94
C ARG A 87 28.59 1.01 20.58
N TYR A 88 28.88 2.28 20.31
CA TYR A 88 29.99 3.01 20.90
C TYR A 88 29.78 3.23 22.42
N VAL A 89 28.56 3.54 22.87
CA VAL A 89 28.24 3.74 24.30
C VAL A 89 28.35 2.42 25.06
N HIS A 90 27.84 1.31 24.57
CA HIS A 90 27.97 -0.01 25.22
C HIS A 90 29.41 -0.50 25.25
N TRP A 91 30.17 -0.32 24.19
CA TRP A 91 31.62 -0.61 24.19
C TRP A 91 32.35 0.22 25.22
N LYS A 92 32.02 1.50 25.35
CA LYS A 92 32.59 2.42 26.32
C LYS A 92 32.20 2.05 27.74
N GLN A 93 30.97 1.64 28.02
CA GLN A 93 30.55 1.14 29.34
C GLN A 93 31.29 -0.13 29.73
N ARG A 94 31.44 -1.09 28.80
CA ARG A 94 32.24 -2.31 29.03
C ARG A 94 33.69 -1.98 29.32
N LEU A 95 34.28 -1.04 28.61
CA LEU A 95 35.64 -0.58 28.81
C LEU A 95 35.80 0.17 30.18
N THR A 96 34.84 1.00 30.54
CA THR A 96 34.84 1.72 31.84
C THR A 96 34.69 0.74 33.00
N ASN A 97 33.82 -0.26 32.88
CA ASN A 97 33.64 -1.32 33.88
C ASN A 97 34.87 -2.24 33.96
N PHE A 98 35.57 -2.47 32.87
CA PHE A 98 36.83 -3.20 32.85
C PHE A 98 37.96 -2.40 33.51
N LEU A 99 38.10 -1.10 33.19
CA LEU A 99 39.08 -0.20 33.76
C LEU A 99 38.85 0.07 35.29
N SER A 100 37.60 0.06 35.74
CA SER A 100 37.28 0.21 37.17
C SER A 100 37.65 -1.01 38.02
N ARG A 101 37.93 -2.16 37.39
CA ARG A 101 38.39 -3.40 38.07
C ARG A 101 39.91 -3.51 38.17
N VAL A 102 40.67 -2.56 37.60
CA VAL A 102 42.15 -2.55 37.67
C VAL A 102 42.57 -1.69 38.89
N PRO A 103 43.09 -2.28 39.98
CA PRO A 103 43.56 -1.56 41.14
C PRO A 103 44.86 -0.82 40.81
N LEU A 104 45.01 0.44 41.21
CA LEU A 104 46.12 1.39 41.11
C LEU A 104 46.10 2.45 40.03
N VAL A 105 45.37 2.29 38.90
CA VAL A 105 45.36 3.31 37.82
C VAL A 105 43.96 3.91 37.57
N GLY A 106 42.92 3.31 38.13
CA GLY A 106 41.53 3.64 37.80
C GLY A 106 40.98 4.95 38.38
N ARG A 107 41.42 5.40 39.55
CA ARG A 107 40.87 6.60 40.25
C ARG A 107 41.28 7.94 39.63
N PRO A 108 42.57 8.23 39.35
CA PRO A 108 42.94 9.48 38.70
C PRO A 108 42.53 9.55 37.22
N LEU A 109 42.57 8.43 36.53
CA LEU A 109 42.13 8.34 35.12
C LEU A 109 40.62 8.56 34.98
N ASN A 110 39.81 8.07 35.94
CA ASN A 110 38.37 8.29 35.95
C ASN A 110 37.98 9.77 36.19
N ARG A 111 38.75 10.52 37.04
CA ARG A 111 38.53 11.97 37.23
C ARG A 111 38.91 12.76 35.99
N TRP A 112 40.00 12.42 35.30
CA TRP A 112 40.45 13.05 34.10
C TRP A 112 39.46 12.76 32.92
N LEU A 113 39.02 11.52 32.79
CA LEU A 113 37.97 11.10 31.86
C LEU A 113 36.60 11.77 32.14
N HIS A 114 36.27 12.00 33.43
CA HIS A 114 35.03 12.69 33.82
C HIS A 114 35.05 14.19 33.46
N ASN A 115 36.17 14.85 33.61
CA ASN A 115 36.34 16.25 33.20
C ASN A 115 36.45 16.42 31.69
N TRP A 116 37.08 15.45 30.99
CA TRP A 116 37.11 15.39 29.54
C TRP A 116 35.71 15.09 28.99
N LYS A 117 34.93 14.24 29.65
CA LYS A 117 33.51 14.01 29.36
C LYS A 117 32.66 15.30 29.41
N LYS A 118 32.87 16.18 30.40
CA LYS A 118 32.14 17.47 30.44
C LYS A 118 32.48 18.40 29.28
N ARG A 119 33.72 18.42 28.83
CA ARG A 119 34.11 19.22 27.63
C ARG A 119 33.67 18.59 26.32
N LEU A 120 33.82 17.26 26.16
CA LEU A 120 33.33 16.55 24.98
C LEU A 120 31.79 16.51 24.90
N LYS A 121 31.12 16.46 26.07
CA LYS A 121 29.64 16.51 26.12
C LYS A 121 29.07 17.80 25.50
N ARG A 122 29.76 18.93 25.65
CA ARG A 122 29.40 20.21 25.03
C ARG A 122 29.68 20.25 23.51
N SER A 123 30.69 19.52 23.00
CA SER A 123 31.09 19.57 21.60
C SER A 123 30.49 18.44 20.73
N VAL A 124 30.24 17.27 21.32
CA VAL A 124 29.76 16.07 20.59
C VAL A 124 28.26 15.83 20.76
N PHE A 125 27.64 16.43 21.81
CA PHE A 125 26.20 16.35 22.09
C PHE A 125 25.42 17.61 21.70
N ALA A 126 26.02 18.51 20.92
CA ALA A 126 25.36 19.73 20.44
C ALA A 126 24.43 19.50 19.23
N SER A 127 24.22 18.28 18.76
CA SER A 127 23.16 17.99 17.82
C SER A 127 21.97 17.41 18.59
N THR A 128 21.02 18.26 18.94
CA THR A 128 19.66 17.90 19.34
C THR A 128 19.15 16.86 18.35
N SER A 129 18.57 15.76 18.82
CA SER A 129 18.05 14.74 17.89
C SER A 129 16.90 15.36 17.07
N TYR A 130 16.66 14.85 15.86
CA TYR A 130 15.54 15.29 15.01
C TYR A 130 14.21 15.29 15.80
N PHE A 131 13.98 14.27 16.61
CA PHE A 131 12.77 14.14 17.44
C PHE A 131 12.71 15.15 18.60
N GLU A 132 13.86 15.52 19.16
CA GLU A 132 13.92 16.58 20.19
C GLU A 132 13.60 17.95 19.60
N ASN A 133 14.01 18.22 18.36
CA ASN A 133 13.64 19.43 17.64
C ASN A 133 12.13 19.49 17.33
N MET A 134 11.46 18.34 17.23
CA MET A 134 10.01 18.25 17.12
C MET A 134 9.28 18.39 18.46
N GLY A 135 9.98 18.48 19.60
CA GLY A 135 9.42 18.68 20.93
C GLY A 135 9.38 17.43 21.82
N PHE A 136 9.71 16.26 21.30
CA PHE A 136 9.70 15.01 22.07
C PHE A 136 10.90 14.92 23.02
N TYR A 137 10.71 14.25 24.14
CA TYR A 137 11.83 13.70 24.90
C TYR A 137 12.27 12.38 24.26
N TYR A 138 13.46 12.37 23.68
CA TYR A 138 13.99 11.17 23.01
C TYR A 138 14.70 10.25 23.99
N MET A 139 14.29 8.97 24.00
CA MET A 139 14.92 7.89 24.80
C MET A 139 15.36 6.74 23.89
N GLY A 140 16.51 6.17 24.16
CA GLY A 140 16.98 4.97 23.46
C GLY A 140 18.21 5.21 22.57
N PRO A 141 18.48 4.26 21.61
CA PRO A 141 17.72 3.04 21.40
C PRO A 141 17.94 1.98 22.50
N VAL A 142 16.86 1.27 22.82
CA VAL A 142 16.79 0.16 23.77
C VAL A 142 16.68 -1.15 23.02
N ASP A 143 17.26 -2.24 23.54
CA ASP A 143 17.07 -3.58 22.96
C ASP A 143 15.64 -4.08 23.23
N GLY A 144 14.82 -4.16 22.20
CA GLY A 144 13.43 -4.60 22.28
C GLY A 144 13.26 -6.10 22.56
N HIS A 145 14.34 -6.89 22.49
CA HIS A 145 14.34 -8.30 22.89
C HIS A 145 14.75 -8.53 24.34
N ASN A 146 15.18 -7.47 25.04
CA ASN A 146 15.43 -7.49 26.49
C ASN A 146 14.24 -6.85 27.22
N LEU A 147 13.35 -7.67 27.78
CA LEU A 147 12.13 -7.23 28.44
C LEU A 147 12.42 -6.40 29.71
N GLU A 148 13.53 -6.66 30.41
CA GLU A 148 13.91 -5.89 31.61
C GLU A 148 14.28 -4.46 31.24
N ASP A 149 15.19 -4.27 30.26
CA ASP A 149 15.60 -2.95 29.78
C ASP A 149 14.41 -2.17 29.20
N LEU A 150 13.53 -2.86 28.44
CA LEU A 150 12.34 -2.26 27.86
C LEU A 150 11.37 -1.77 28.95
N THR A 151 11.10 -2.61 29.96
CA THR A 151 10.20 -2.26 31.08
C THR A 151 10.75 -1.08 31.88
N GLN A 152 12.06 -1.07 32.16
CA GLN A 152 12.71 0.05 32.84
C GLN A 152 12.60 1.35 32.02
N ALA A 153 12.83 1.29 30.72
CA ALA A 153 12.73 2.45 29.83
C ALA A 153 11.29 2.99 29.77
N MET A 154 10.29 2.12 29.64
CA MET A 154 8.87 2.52 29.65
C MET A 154 8.45 3.12 30.99
N THR A 155 8.94 2.58 32.08
CA THR A 155 8.70 3.14 33.45
C THR A 155 9.33 4.53 33.60
N ALA A 156 10.56 4.70 33.12
CA ALA A 156 11.22 6.00 33.12
C ALA A 156 10.51 7.02 32.19
N ALA A 157 9.97 6.59 31.07
CA ALA A 157 9.21 7.45 30.17
C ALA A 157 7.98 8.07 30.85
N LYS A 158 7.32 7.35 31.74
CA LYS A 158 6.16 7.85 32.51
C LYS A 158 6.47 8.96 33.48
N SER A 159 7.75 9.19 33.86
CA SER A 159 8.15 10.25 34.74
C SER A 159 8.53 11.55 34.04
N VAL A 160 8.34 11.62 32.72
CA VAL A 160 8.66 12.79 31.89
C VAL A 160 7.39 13.59 31.61
N ASP A 161 7.42 14.89 31.91
CA ASP A 161 6.27 15.80 31.82
C ASP A 161 6.07 16.39 30.38
N ARG A 162 6.33 15.60 29.37
CA ARG A 162 6.11 15.95 27.93
C ARG A 162 6.07 14.67 27.09
N PRO A 163 5.59 14.72 25.85
CA PRO A 163 5.59 13.55 24.97
C PRO A 163 6.96 12.90 24.84
N VAL A 164 6.99 11.57 24.94
CA VAL A 164 8.23 10.78 24.87
C VAL A 164 8.26 9.98 23.61
N LEU A 165 9.39 9.96 22.90
CA LEU A 165 9.67 9.01 21.83
C LEU A 165 10.71 8.00 22.32
N LEU A 166 10.26 6.77 22.56
CA LEU A 166 11.11 5.64 22.94
C LEU A 166 11.52 4.86 21.70
N HIS A 167 12.80 4.95 21.34
CA HIS A 167 13.38 4.21 20.22
C HIS A 167 13.77 2.81 20.68
N VAL A 168 13.13 1.80 20.10
CA VAL A 168 13.33 0.38 20.41
C VAL A 168 13.92 -0.31 19.19
N ALA A 169 15.09 -0.92 19.34
CA ALA A 169 15.74 -1.68 18.28
C ALA A 169 15.35 -3.16 18.36
N THR A 170 14.83 -3.71 17.28
CA THR A 170 14.45 -5.12 17.18
C THR A 170 15.07 -5.79 15.96
N VAL A 171 14.94 -7.11 15.88
CA VAL A 171 15.30 -7.94 14.72
C VAL A 171 14.03 -8.58 14.19
N LYS A 172 13.64 -8.24 12.95
CA LYS A 172 12.45 -8.82 12.31
C LYS A 172 12.64 -10.32 12.12
N GLY A 173 11.62 -11.11 12.51
CA GLY A 173 11.68 -12.57 12.43
C GLY A 173 12.48 -13.25 13.54
N LYS A 174 12.86 -12.52 14.60
CA LYS A 174 13.67 -13.02 15.73
C LYS A 174 13.13 -14.33 16.29
N GLY A 175 14.00 -15.34 16.40
CA GLY A 175 13.67 -16.67 16.89
C GLY A 175 13.41 -17.70 15.77
N TYR A 176 13.31 -17.26 14.51
CA TYR A 176 13.21 -18.15 13.35
C TYR A 176 14.27 -17.78 12.30
N LEU A 177 15.28 -18.64 12.15
CA LEU A 177 16.49 -18.35 11.39
C LEU A 177 16.24 -17.97 9.92
N PHE A 178 15.28 -18.59 9.27
CA PHE A 178 14.92 -18.27 7.87
C PHE A 178 14.32 -16.86 7.77
N ALA A 179 13.44 -16.47 8.71
CA ALA A 179 12.86 -15.13 8.74
C ALA A 179 13.88 -14.06 9.13
N GLU A 180 14.86 -14.37 10.00
CA GLU A 180 15.94 -13.45 10.33
C GLU A 180 16.86 -13.17 9.13
N LYS A 181 17.08 -14.19 8.25
CA LYS A 181 17.92 -14.05 7.04
C LYS A 181 17.23 -13.33 5.89
N THR A 182 15.94 -13.61 5.69
CA THR A 182 15.12 -13.07 4.59
C THR A 182 13.79 -12.50 5.09
N PRO A 183 13.84 -11.45 5.95
CA PRO A 183 12.65 -10.94 6.64
C PRO A 183 11.57 -10.37 5.73
N ASP A 184 11.93 -10.00 4.52
CA ASP A 184 11.03 -9.54 3.47
C ASP A 184 10.17 -10.66 2.87
N VAL A 185 10.70 -11.88 2.78
CA VAL A 185 9.95 -13.06 2.32
C VAL A 185 8.88 -13.47 3.33
N TYR A 186 9.18 -13.31 4.63
CA TYR A 186 8.30 -13.71 5.73
C TYR A 186 7.43 -12.56 6.27
N HIS A 187 7.35 -11.42 5.57
CA HIS A 187 6.51 -10.30 6.01
C HIS A 187 5.00 -10.59 5.89
N GLY A 188 4.60 -11.20 4.77
CA GLY A 188 3.22 -11.62 4.51
C GLY A 188 3.27 -12.99 3.83
N VAL A 189 3.62 -14.02 4.58
CA VAL A 189 3.85 -15.37 4.05
C VAL A 189 2.59 -16.22 4.20
N GLY A 190 2.25 -17.00 3.14
CA GLY A 190 1.26 -18.05 3.20
C GLY A 190 1.78 -19.28 3.93
N GLY A 191 1.13 -20.44 3.77
CA GLY A 191 1.60 -21.69 4.35
C GLY A 191 2.98 -22.08 3.81
N PHE A 192 3.91 -22.45 4.70
CA PHE A 192 5.26 -22.93 4.38
C PHE A 192 5.69 -24.04 5.32
N ASP A 193 6.69 -24.84 4.93
CA ASP A 193 7.28 -25.85 5.81
C ASP A 193 8.21 -25.19 6.84
N PRO A 194 7.91 -25.22 8.15
CA PRO A 194 8.74 -24.60 9.17
C PRO A 194 10.15 -25.18 9.30
N LYS A 195 10.39 -26.42 8.83
CA LYS A 195 11.70 -27.08 8.90
C LYS A 195 12.65 -26.61 7.81
N THR A 196 12.13 -26.37 6.61
CA THR A 196 12.92 -25.98 5.43
C THR A 196 12.79 -24.50 5.11
N GLY A 197 11.77 -23.81 5.63
CA GLY A 197 11.42 -22.45 5.27
C GLY A 197 10.80 -22.31 3.87
N ALA A 198 10.59 -23.43 3.16
CA ALA A 198 10.11 -23.42 1.79
C ALA A 198 8.60 -23.22 1.72
N ALA A 199 8.16 -22.22 0.94
CA ALA A 199 6.77 -22.07 0.54
C ALA A 199 6.46 -22.93 -0.69
N ALA A 200 5.20 -23.30 -0.87
CA ALA A 200 4.76 -23.96 -2.11
C ALA A 200 5.01 -23.04 -3.33
N PRO A 201 5.36 -23.61 -4.50
CA PRO A 201 5.50 -22.82 -5.72
C PRO A 201 4.23 -22.02 -6.00
N GLY A 202 4.38 -20.72 -6.26
CA GLY A 202 3.25 -19.86 -6.61
C GLY A 202 2.62 -20.27 -7.95
N LYS A 203 1.29 -20.19 -8.04
CA LYS A 203 0.59 -20.32 -9.33
C LYS A 203 0.78 -19.02 -10.14
N PRO A 204 0.67 -19.08 -11.49
CA PRO A 204 0.59 -17.89 -12.30
C PRO A 204 -0.47 -16.91 -11.78
N ASN A 205 -0.15 -15.64 -11.72
CA ASN A 205 -1.05 -14.62 -11.19
C ASN A 205 -0.92 -13.31 -11.96
N PHE A 206 -1.90 -12.42 -11.81
CA PHE A 206 -1.94 -11.15 -12.52
C PHE A 206 -0.74 -10.26 -12.22
N SER A 207 -0.28 -10.20 -10.97
CA SER A 207 0.88 -9.37 -10.58
C SER A 207 2.17 -9.81 -11.29
N ALA A 208 2.39 -11.13 -11.45
CA ALA A 208 3.54 -11.66 -12.17
C ALA A 208 3.47 -11.33 -13.66
N VAL A 209 2.27 -11.46 -14.28
CA VAL A 209 2.04 -11.10 -15.69
C VAL A 209 2.22 -9.61 -15.90
N PHE A 210 1.79 -8.76 -14.96
CA PHE A 210 2.03 -7.31 -14.99
C PHE A 210 3.53 -7.01 -15.00
N GLY A 211 4.29 -7.54 -14.03
CA GLY A 211 5.73 -7.27 -13.93
C GLY A 211 6.51 -7.72 -15.17
N GLU A 212 6.20 -8.92 -15.70
CA GLU A 212 6.78 -9.44 -16.95
C GLU A 212 6.45 -8.53 -18.15
N THR A 213 5.18 -8.13 -18.27
CA THR A 213 4.73 -7.27 -19.37
C THR A 213 5.39 -5.90 -19.33
N LEU A 214 5.48 -5.30 -18.13
CA LEU A 214 6.12 -3.99 -17.98
C LEU A 214 7.62 -4.05 -18.31
N CYS A 215 8.32 -5.12 -17.93
CA CYS A 215 9.71 -5.35 -18.35
C CYS A 215 9.85 -5.42 -19.86
N GLY A 216 8.96 -6.14 -20.55
CA GLY A 216 8.95 -6.23 -22.01
C GLY A 216 8.73 -4.88 -22.69
N LEU A 217 7.72 -4.11 -22.23
CA LEU A 217 7.45 -2.78 -22.75
C LEU A 217 8.59 -1.79 -22.50
N ALA A 218 9.23 -1.87 -21.34
CA ALA A 218 10.38 -1.04 -20.99
C ALA A 218 11.65 -1.38 -21.79
N ALA A 219 11.73 -2.56 -22.38
CA ALA A 219 12.77 -2.90 -23.34
C ALA A 219 12.56 -2.24 -24.72
N GLU A 220 11.31 -1.92 -25.06
CA GLU A 220 10.92 -1.27 -26.31
C GLU A 220 10.92 0.26 -26.19
N ASP A 221 10.69 0.82 -24.99
CA ASP A 221 10.55 2.26 -24.77
C ASP A 221 11.25 2.71 -23.47
N ASP A 222 12.30 3.49 -23.64
CA ASP A 222 13.15 3.99 -22.52
C ASP A 222 12.46 5.06 -21.67
N ARG A 223 11.32 5.60 -22.10
CA ARG A 223 10.55 6.57 -21.31
C ARG A 223 9.79 5.92 -20.16
N ILE A 224 9.55 4.60 -20.23
CA ILE A 224 8.80 3.87 -19.20
C ILE A 224 9.62 3.82 -17.91
N VAL A 225 9.02 4.31 -16.82
CA VAL A 225 9.54 4.23 -15.46
C VAL A 225 8.53 3.59 -14.53
N ALA A 226 9.00 2.76 -13.61
CA ALA A 226 8.14 2.09 -12.65
C ALA A 226 8.30 2.72 -11.26
N ILE A 227 7.17 3.03 -10.63
CA ILE A 227 7.08 3.60 -9.29
C ILE A 227 6.26 2.66 -8.41
N THR A 228 6.65 2.49 -7.16
CA THR A 228 5.85 1.79 -6.15
C THR A 228 6.05 2.40 -4.77
N ALA A 229 5.13 2.15 -3.84
CA ALA A 229 5.18 2.64 -2.48
C ALA A 229 5.37 1.47 -1.50
N ALA A 230 6.61 0.99 -1.35
CA ALA A 230 7.01 -0.16 -0.52
C ALA A 230 6.34 -1.50 -0.91
N MET A 231 5.83 -1.63 -2.13
CA MET A 231 5.09 -2.82 -2.61
C MET A 231 5.84 -3.59 -3.72
N LYS A 232 7.15 -3.37 -3.89
CA LYS A 232 7.95 -3.95 -4.99
C LYS A 232 7.71 -5.46 -5.21
N LYS A 233 7.79 -6.28 -4.15
CA LYS A 233 7.56 -7.73 -4.24
C LYS A 233 6.11 -8.06 -4.54
N GLY A 234 5.19 -7.39 -3.87
CA GLY A 234 3.76 -7.66 -4.02
C GLY A 234 3.21 -7.31 -5.39
N THR A 235 3.80 -6.34 -6.08
CA THR A 235 3.48 -5.95 -7.46
C THR A 235 4.39 -6.60 -8.50
N CYS A 236 5.27 -7.54 -8.08
CA CYS A 236 6.20 -8.29 -8.93
C CYS A 236 7.15 -7.40 -9.76
N LEU A 237 7.61 -6.29 -9.21
CA LEU A 237 8.56 -5.38 -9.86
C LEU A 237 10.04 -5.70 -9.58
N ASP A 238 10.37 -6.86 -8.98
CA ASP A 238 11.75 -7.24 -8.69
C ASP A 238 12.60 -7.35 -9.96
N ALA A 239 12.08 -7.97 -11.01
CA ALA A 239 12.76 -8.10 -12.31
C ALA A 239 12.98 -6.73 -12.96
N PHE A 240 11.99 -5.84 -12.94
CA PHE A 240 12.11 -4.48 -13.44
C PHE A 240 13.20 -3.70 -12.70
N ALA A 241 13.19 -3.74 -11.37
CA ALA A 241 14.18 -3.07 -10.54
C ALA A 241 15.61 -3.58 -10.78
N GLN A 242 15.77 -4.86 -11.11
CA GLN A 242 17.06 -5.45 -11.43
C GLN A 242 17.53 -5.09 -12.84
N GLN A 243 16.65 -5.11 -13.84
CA GLN A 243 16.98 -4.84 -15.25
C GLN A 243 17.14 -3.34 -15.52
N TYR A 244 16.31 -2.51 -14.87
CA TYR A 244 16.25 -1.06 -15.10
C TYR A 244 16.38 -0.26 -13.79
N PRO A 245 17.51 -0.38 -13.06
CA PRO A 245 17.66 0.21 -11.72
C PRO A 245 17.55 1.74 -11.70
N THR A 246 17.87 2.43 -12.80
CA THR A 246 17.74 3.89 -12.94
C THR A 246 16.33 4.36 -13.32
N ARG A 247 15.47 3.42 -13.71
CA ARG A 247 14.06 3.68 -14.08
C ARG A 247 13.06 3.09 -13.09
N PHE A 248 13.54 2.57 -11.96
CA PHE A 248 12.75 2.03 -10.86
C PHE A 248 12.84 2.90 -9.63
N PHE A 249 11.68 3.25 -9.03
CA PHE A 249 11.57 4.11 -7.86
C PHE A 249 10.64 3.48 -6.81
N ASP A 250 11.21 3.06 -5.68
CA ASP A 250 10.45 2.72 -4.48
C ASP A 250 10.48 3.92 -3.54
N VAL A 251 9.36 4.60 -3.38
CA VAL A 251 9.27 5.84 -2.59
C VAL A 251 9.04 5.60 -1.10
N GLY A 252 9.01 4.33 -0.65
CA GLY A 252 8.59 3.98 0.71
C GLY A 252 7.07 4.04 0.86
N ILE A 253 6.57 4.08 2.10
CA ILE A 253 5.12 4.17 2.34
C ILE A 253 4.68 5.63 2.18
N ALA A 254 4.53 6.07 0.93
CA ALA A 254 4.26 7.46 0.56
C ALA A 254 3.50 7.52 -0.78
N GLU A 255 2.27 7.01 -0.78
CA GLU A 255 1.44 6.90 -1.98
C GLU A 255 1.09 8.28 -2.56
N GLU A 256 0.87 9.29 -1.71
CA GLU A 256 0.62 10.68 -2.10
C GLU A 256 1.81 11.24 -2.89
N HIS A 257 3.02 11.04 -2.35
CA HIS A 257 4.25 11.44 -3.03
C HIS A 257 4.44 10.69 -4.36
N ALA A 258 4.09 9.41 -4.42
CA ALA A 258 4.23 8.60 -5.63
C ALA A 258 3.45 9.18 -6.81
N VAL A 259 2.20 9.61 -6.59
CA VAL A 259 1.35 10.22 -7.63
C VAL A 259 1.88 11.56 -8.08
N THR A 260 2.19 12.48 -7.15
CA THR A 260 2.75 13.80 -7.49
C THR A 260 4.11 13.65 -8.20
N PHE A 261 4.94 12.72 -7.77
CA PHE A 261 6.23 12.40 -8.40
C PHE A 261 6.06 11.83 -9.82
N ALA A 262 5.08 10.94 -10.02
CA ALA A 262 4.72 10.44 -11.35
C ALA A 262 4.30 11.57 -12.28
N SER A 263 3.43 12.49 -11.81
CA SER A 263 3.00 13.66 -12.59
C SER A 263 4.17 14.57 -12.97
N GLY A 264 5.11 14.78 -12.05
CA GLY A 264 6.35 15.51 -12.34
C GLY A 264 7.21 14.83 -13.42
N MET A 265 7.34 13.49 -13.38
CA MET A 265 8.06 12.72 -14.40
C MET A 265 7.35 12.78 -15.76
N ALA A 266 6.02 12.67 -15.78
CA ALA A 266 5.22 12.79 -17.00
C ALA A 266 5.39 14.16 -17.64
N SER A 267 5.42 15.23 -16.85
CA SER A 267 5.70 16.61 -17.33
C SER A 267 7.11 16.74 -17.93
N GLY A 268 8.05 15.88 -17.51
CA GLY A 268 9.39 15.74 -18.08
C GLY A 268 9.48 14.85 -19.32
N GLY A 269 8.36 14.33 -19.83
CA GLY A 269 8.29 13.49 -21.04
C GLY A 269 8.50 11.99 -20.81
N LEU A 270 8.49 11.52 -19.55
CA LEU A 270 8.52 10.10 -19.22
C LEU A 270 7.10 9.49 -19.22
N LEU A 271 7.03 8.16 -19.23
CA LEU A 271 5.81 7.36 -19.11
C LEU A 271 5.81 6.63 -17.76
N PRO A 272 5.37 7.28 -16.67
CA PRO A 272 5.40 6.68 -15.35
C PRO A 272 4.25 5.69 -15.15
N VAL A 273 4.59 4.51 -14.62
CA VAL A 273 3.65 3.48 -14.19
C VAL A 273 3.73 3.35 -12.67
N PHE A 274 2.70 3.77 -11.97
CA PHE A 274 2.58 3.61 -10.52
C PHE A 274 1.86 2.32 -10.19
N ALA A 275 2.60 1.33 -9.67
CA ALA A 275 2.07 0.04 -9.24
C ALA A 275 1.74 0.08 -7.74
N VAL A 276 0.46 -0.09 -7.44
CA VAL A 276 -0.10 0.11 -6.09
C VAL A 276 -1.25 -0.85 -5.84
N TYR A 277 -1.44 -1.28 -4.58
CA TYR A 277 -2.65 -2.01 -4.20
C TYR A 277 -3.85 -1.08 -4.19
N SER A 278 -4.99 -1.58 -4.68
CA SER A 278 -6.23 -0.81 -4.79
C SER A 278 -6.59 -0.10 -3.48
N THR A 279 -6.51 -0.76 -2.34
CA THR A 279 -6.80 -0.16 -1.04
C THR A 279 -5.87 1.01 -0.68
N PHE A 280 -4.57 0.93 -1.03
CA PHE A 280 -3.60 1.98 -0.69
C PHE A 280 -3.65 3.17 -1.66
N LEU A 281 -4.16 2.99 -2.87
CA LEU A 281 -4.41 4.08 -3.82
C LEU A 281 -5.33 5.16 -3.24
N GLN A 282 -6.21 4.81 -2.29
CA GLN A 282 -7.11 5.75 -1.61
C GLN A 282 -6.38 6.94 -0.98
N ARG A 283 -5.12 6.77 -0.56
CA ARG A 283 -4.31 7.83 0.07
C ARG A 283 -3.94 8.95 -0.89
N SER A 284 -3.88 8.67 -2.17
CA SER A 284 -3.46 9.63 -3.21
C SER A 284 -4.63 10.23 -3.98
N TYR A 285 -5.84 10.16 -3.46
CA TYR A 285 -7.03 10.67 -4.15
C TYR A 285 -6.96 12.17 -4.46
N ASP A 286 -6.50 12.98 -3.50
CA ASP A 286 -6.30 14.41 -3.69
C ASP A 286 -5.26 14.71 -4.78
N GLN A 287 -4.13 14.01 -4.77
CA GLN A 287 -3.05 14.19 -5.73
C GLN A 287 -3.45 13.75 -7.15
N LEU A 288 -4.31 12.74 -7.27
CA LEU A 288 -4.88 12.34 -8.56
C LEU A 288 -5.74 13.46 -9.16
N ILE A 289 -6.51 14.16 -8.33
CA ILE A 289 -7.33 15.29 -8.78
C ILE A 289 -6.45 16.51 -9.11
N ASN A 290 -5.66 16.99 -8.13
CA ASN A 290 -5.00 18.27 -8.19
C ASN A 290 -3.69 18.23 -8.99
N ASP A 291 -2.85 17.20 -8.77
CA ASP A 291 -1.51 17.15 -9.34
C ASP A 291 -1.47 16.42 -10.69
N THR A 292 -2.52 15.65 -11.02
CA THR A 292 -2.55 14.86 -12.26
C THR A 292 -3.69 15.28 -13.20
N ALA A 293 -4.95 15.16 -12.76
CA ALA A 293 -6.10 15.41 -13.64
C ALA A 293 -6.18 16.88 -14.07
N LEU A 294 -6.07 17.82 -13.14
CA LEU A 294 -6.08 19.26 -13.46
C LEU A 294 -4.87 19.69 -14.28
N MET A 295 -3.73 19.01 -14.12
CA MET A 295 -2.50 19.28 -14.88
C MET A 295 -2.49 18.58 -16.26
N HIS A 296 -3.48 17.74 -16.56
CA HIS A 296 -3.56 16.93 -17.78
C HIS A 296 -2.30 16.10 -18.06
N THR A 297 -1.62 15.64 -17.00
CA THR A 297 -0.43 14.79 -17.14
C THR A 297 -0.83 13.34 -17.37
N HIS A 298 -0.08 12.63 -18.22
CA HIS A 298 -0.33 11.22 -18.51
C HIS A 298 0.44 10.33 -17.54
N ILE A 299 -0.29 9.61 -16.68
CA ILE A 299 0.26 8.58 -15.79
C ILE A 299 -0.53 7.29 -15.92
N VAL A 300 0.14 6.15 -15.73
CA VAL A 300 -0.52 4.84 -15.69
C VAL A 300 -0.58 4.32 -14.27
N LEU A 301 -1.79 3.99 -13.80
CA LEU A 301 -2.04 3.34 -12.53
C LEU A 301 -2.19 1.83 -12.75
N ALA A 302 -1.22 1.04 -12.31
CA ALA A 302 -1.34 -0.41 -12.26
C ALA A 302 -1.91 -0.81 -10.90
N ILE A 303 -3.24 -0.99 -10.85
CA ILE A 303 -4.00 -1.19 -9.62
C ILE A 303 -4.11 -2.68 -9.33
N ASP A 304 -3.20 -3.17 -8.50
CA ASP A 304 -3.14 -4.56 -8.07
C ASP A 304 -4.14 -4.83 -6.93
N ARG A 305 -4.58 -6.06 -6.76
CA ARG A 305 -5.53 -6.48 -5.72
C ARG A 305 -6.85 -5.72 -5.76
N ALA A 306 -7.35 -5.47 -6.98
CA ALA A 306 -8.67 -4.88 -7.18
C ALA A 306 -9.78 -5.91 -6.92
N GLY A 307 -10.88 -5.47 -6.31
CA GLY A 307 -12.00 -6.31 -5.91
C GLY A 307 -11.81 -6.96 -4.53
N ILE A 308 -12.43 -8.10 -4.32
CA ILE A 308 -12.32 -8.87 -3.08
C ILE A 308 -10.93 -9.50 -2.97
N VAL A 309 -10.29 -9.30 -1.84
CA VAL A 309 -8.93 -9.78 -1.57
C VAL A 309 -9.00 -10.85 -0.48
N PRO A 310 -8.92 -12.14 -0.84
CA PRO A 310 -8.89 -13.23 0.14
C PRO A 310 -7.66 -13.12 1.04
N ASP A 311 -7.79 -13.54 2.28
CA ASP A 311 -6.73 -13.70 3.31
C ASP A 311 -6.09 -12.39 3.84
N ASP A 312 -6.41 -11.21 3.28
CA ASP A 312 -5.76 -9.95 3.67
C ASP A 312 -6.61 -9.11 4.66
N GLY A 313 -7.82 -9.57 5.01
CA GLY A 313 -8.72 -8.96 5.99
C GLY A 313 -9.50 -7.72 5.48
N GLU A 314 -10.36 -7.18 6.34
CA GLU A 314 -11.33 -6.14 5.99
C GLU A 314 -10.69 -4.82 5.53
N THR A 315 -9.49 -4.51 5.99
CA THR A 315 -8.80 -3.24 5.71
C THR A 315 -8.06 -3.23 4.37
N HIS A 316 -7.96 -4.38 3.70
CA HIS A 316 -7.20 -4.54 2.47
C HIS A 316 -8.08 -4.86 1.24
N GLN A 317 -9.40 -4.77 1.38
CA GLN A 317 -10.32 -4.99 0.27
C GLN A 317 -10.18 -3.89 -0.79
N GLY A 318 -10.01 -4.29 -2.06
CA GLY A 318 -9.81 -3.39 -3.19
C GLY A 318 -11.11 -3.01 -3.89
N ILE A 319 -12.13 -2.60 -3.13
CA ILE A 319 -13.50 -2.44 -3.62
C ILE A 319 -13.91 -0.99 -3.92
N TYR A 320 -13.09 -0.01 -3.53
CA TYR A 320 -13.41 1.41 -3.63
C TYR A 320 -12.77 2.12 -4.83
N ASP A 321 -11.79 1.50 -5.50
CA ASP A 321 -11.00 2.10 -6.58
C ASP A 321 -11.87 2.62 -7.74
N VAL A 322 -12.86 1.84 -8.15
CA VAL A 322 -13.76 2.22 -9.25
C VAL A 322 -14.59 3.44 -8.88
N ALA A 323 -15.28 3.42 -7.74
CA ALA A 323 -16.13 4.53 -7.31
C ALA A 323 -15.31 5.82 -7.08
N MET A 324 -14.10 5.70 -6.51
CA MET A 324 -13.18 6.79 -6.30
C MET A 324 -12.73 7.42 -7.64
N LEU A 325 -12.24 6.62 -8.56
CA LEU A 325 -11.71 7.11 -9.84
C LEU A 325 -12.82 7.58 -10.79
N ALA A 326 -14.03 7.05 -10.67
CA ALA A 326 -15.19 7.49 -11.46
C ALA A 326 -15.60 8.95 -11.20
N THR A 327 -15.21 9.53 -10.07
CA THR A 327 -15.46 10.94 -9.74
C THR A 327 -14.44 11.90 -10.35
N ILE A 328 -13.32 11.39 -10.89
CA ILE A 328 -12.25 12.21 -11.47
C ILE A 328 -12.46 12.32 -12.98
N PRO A 329 -12.70 13.53 -13.53
CA PRO A 329 -12.86 13.72 -14.96
C PRO A 329 -11.62 13.30 -15.75
N GLY A 330 -11.84 12.67 -16.91
CA GLY A 330 -10.76 12.30 -17.84
C GLY A 330 -10.02 11.01 -17.48
N VAL A 331 -10.46 10.28 -16.47
CA VAL A 331 -9.88 8.96 -16.17
C VAL A 331 -10.35 7.92 -17.18
N THR A 332 -9.38 7.19 -17.75
CA THR A 332 -9.63 5.97 -18.52
C THR A 332 -9.29 4.75 -17.67
N MET A 333 -10.21 3.79 -17.54
CA MET A 333 -9.98 2.59 -16.72
C MET A 333 -10.31 1.31 -17.49
N TYR A 334 -9.37 0.39 -17.49
CA TYR A 334 -9.47 -0.96 -18.02
C TYR A 334 -9.57 -1.98 -16.88
N ALA A 335 -10.33 -3.05 -17.12
CA ALA A 335 -10.52 -4.14 -16.16
C ALA A 335 -10.34 -5.51 -16.83
N PRO A 336 -9.10 -5.99 -17.01
CA PRO A 336 -8.84 -7.27 -17.66
C PRO A 336 -9.43 -8.45 -16.89
N ALA A 337 -10.01 -9.40 -17.60
CA ALA A 337 -10.56 -10.64 -17.05
C ALA A 337 -9.56 -11.81 -17.10
N HIS A 338 -8.53 -11.74 -17.93
CA HIS A 338 -7.50 -12.76 -18.09
C HIS A 338 -6.13 -12.16 -18.46
N PHE A 339 -5.07 -12.97 -18.39
CA PHE A 339 -3.69 -12.52 -18.52
C PHE A 339 -3.36 -11.84 -19.85
N ARG A 340 -3.90 -12.33 -20.97
CA ARG A 340 -3.67 -11.72 -22.29
C ARG A 340 -4.29 -10.32 -22.39
N GLU A 341 -5.45 -10.11 -21.78
CA GLU A 341 -6.07 -8.78 -21.71
C GLU A 341 -5.25 -7.83 -20.84
N LEU A 342 -4.67 -8.30 -19.72
CA LEU A 342 -3.80 -7.44 -18.92
C LEU A 342 -2.63 -6.90 -19.76
N ARG A 343 -1.99 -7.75 -20.57
CA ARG A 343 -0.91 -7.35 -21.47
C ARG A 343 -1.38 -6.29 -22.49
N LEU A 344 -2.54 -6.52 -23.07
CA LEU A 344 -3.16 -5.59 -24.05
C LEU A 344 -3.51 -4.26 -23.38
N HIS A 345 -4.25 -4.30 -22.27
CA HIS A 345 -4.74 -3.10 -21.60
C HIS A 345 -3.60 -2.25 -21.03
N LEU A 346 -2.50 -2.87 -20.56
CA LEU A 346 -1.34 -2.13 -20.13
C LEU A 346 -0.68 -1.35 -21.29
N ARG A 347 -0.62 -1.97 -22.49
CA ARG A 347 -0.14 -1.31 -23.70
C ARG A 347 -1.07 -0.16 -24.13
N GLN A 348 -2.38 -0.39 -24.12
CA GLN A 348 -3.38 0.65 -24.43
C GLN A 348 -3.31 1.81 -23.43
N ALA A 349 -3.15 1.51 -22.13
CA ALA A 349 -3.00 2.52 -21.09
C ALA A 349 -1.76 3.40 -21.27
N LEU A 350 -0.66 2.84 -21.78
CA LEU A 350 0.58 3.57 -22.02
C LEU A 350 0.58 4.42 -23.28
N TYR A 351 -0.11 3.96 -24.36
CA TYR A 351 0.09 4.54 -25.70
C TYR A 351 -1.18 5.05 -26.38
N ASP A 352 -2.35 4.55 -25.96
CA ASP A 352 -3.62 4.84 -26.65
C ASP A 352 -4.56 5.69 -25.78
N THR A 353 -4.05 6.22 -24.64
CA THR A 353 -4.82 7.02 -23.68
C THR A 353 -4.06 8.26 -23.28
N ASP A 354 -4.81 9.33 -22.97
CA ASP A 354 -4.30 10.56 -22.38
C ASP A 354 -4.74 10.68 -20.92
N GLY A 355 -4.06 11.53 -20.13
CA GLY A 355 -4.40 11.78 -18.73
C GLY A 355 -4.17 10.57 -17.84
N ILE A 356 -5.05 10.33 -16.87
CA ILE A 356 -4.94 9.20 -15.93
C ILE A 356 -5.47 7.94 -16.62
N ALA A 357 -4.60 6.97 -16.89
CA ALA A 357 -4.96 5.65 -17.39
C ALA A 357 -4.80 4.62 -16.25
N ALA A 358 -5.84 3.87 -15.95
CA ALA A 358 -5.85 2.85 -14.89
C ALA A 358 -6.09 1.45 -15.47
N VAL A 359 -5.28 0.49 -15.04
CA VAL A 359 -5.50 -0.94 -15.31
C VAL A 359 -5.67 -1.64 -13.99
N ARG A 360 -6.90 -2.06 -13.65
CA ARG A 360 -7.23 -2.73 -12.39
C ARG A 360 -7.31 -4.24 -12.56
N TYR A 361 -6.60 -5.00 -11.75
CA TYR A 361 -6.57 -6.46 -11.83
C TYR A 361 -6.58 -7.10 -10.43
N PRO A 362 -7.17 -8.33 -10.31
CA PRO A 362 -7.37 -8.97 -9.02
C PRO A 362 -6.10 -9.62 -8.47
N LYS A 363 -6.09 -9.92 -7.17
CA LYS A 363 -5.16 -10.88 -6.56
C LYS A 363 -5.44 -12.29 -7.11
N GLY A 364 -4.39 -13.04 -7.47
CA GLY A 364 -4.50 -14.43 -7.91
C GLY A 364 -4.46 -14.62 -9.42
N GLY A 365 -4.94 -15.78 -9.86
CA GLY A 365 -4.91 -16.21 -11.27
C GLY A 365 -6.16 -15.83 -12.06
N GLU A 366 -6.13 -16.14 -13.37
CA GLU A 366 -7.30 -16.04 -14.21
C GLU A 366 -8.29 -17.18 -13.96
N HIS A 367 -9.55 -16.95 -14.32
CA HIS A 367 -10.58 -17.96 -14.19
C HIS A 367 -10.35 -19.11 -15.21
N PRO A 368 -10.47 -20.39 -14.83
CA PRO A 368 -10.15 -21.52 -15.74
C PRO A 368 -10.93 -21.53 -17.06
N LEU A 369 -12.13 -20.93 -17.09
CA LEU A 369 -12.92 -20.80 -18.32
C LEU A 369 -12.37 -19.79 -19.30
N LEU A 370 -11.41 -18.95 -18.90
CA LEU A 370 -10.80 -17.90 -19.71
C LEU A 370 -9.39 -18.26 -20.17
N GLU A 371 -8.89 -19.44 -19.76
CA GLU A 371 -7.60 -19.93 -20.22
C GLU A 371 -7.61 -20.04 -21.77
N GLY A 372 -6.64 -19.41 -22.42
CA GLY A 372 -6.54 -19.36 -23.88
C GLY A 372 -7.52 -18.40 -24.56
N TYR A 373 -8.31 -17.63 -23.83
CA TYR A 373 -9.19 -16.62 -24.41
C TYR A 373 -8.37 -15.54 -25.13
N GLU A 374 -8.81 -15.15 -26.34
CA GLU A 374 -8.12 -14.10 -27.10
C GLU A 374 -8.61 -12.71 -26.67
N PRO A 375 -7.70 -11.76 -26.45
CA PRO A 375 -8.07 -10.40 -26.06
C PRO A 375 -8.65 -9.62 -27.23
N SER A 376 -9.61 -8.75 -26.95
CA SER A 376 -10.19 -7.82 -27.91
C SER A 376 -9.70 -6.40 -27.68
N TYR A 377 -9.39 -5.66 -28.75
CA TYR A 377 -9.08 -4.22 -28.72
C TYR A 377 -10.31 -3.35 -28.51
N GLU A 378 -11.51 -3.94 -28.72
CA GLU A 378 -12.77 -3.23 -28.56
C GLU A 378 -13.05 -2.89 -27.09
N PRO A 379 -13.71 -1.76 -26.80
CA PRO A 379 -14.00 -1.35 -25.44
C PRO A 379 -15.01 -2.26 -24.73
N TYR A 380 -15.71 -3.13 -25.46
CA TYR A 380 -16.60 -4.15 -24.92
C TYR A 380 -16.73 -5.34 -25.87
N GLU A 381 -17.17 -6.46 -25.34
CA GLU A 381 -17.50 -7.67 -26.08
C GLU A 381 -18.93 -8.10 -25.78
N HIS A 382 -19.64 -8.55 -26.83
CA HIS A 382 -21.03 -8.99 -26.72
C HIS A 382 -21.19 -10.44 -27.22
N THR A 383 -21.66 -11.30 -26.29
CA THR A 383 -22.07 -12.67 -26.64
C THR A 383 -23.59 -12.72 -26.73
N ASP A 384 -24.12 -12.93 -27.95
CA ASP A 384 -25.57 -12.96 -28.20
C ASP A 384 -26.18 -14.32 -27.80
N GLY A 385 -27.08 -14.33 -26.84
CA GLY A 385 -27.88 -15.47 -26.42
C GLY A 385 -29.09 -15.76 -27.31
N ARG A 386 -29.24 -15.05 -28.46
CA ARG A 386 -30.35 -15.14 -29.42
C ARG A 386 -31.73 -14.76 -28.86
N THR A 387 -31.77 -14.11 -27.71
CA THR A 387 -32.99 -13.59 -27.09
C THR A 387 -32.72 -12.21 -26.52
N ARG A 388 -33.70 -11.31 -26.62
CA ARG A 388 -33.63 -9.97 -26.01
C ARG A 388 -34.26 -9.94 -24.60
N GLY A 389 -34.36 -11.10 -23.93
CA GLY A 389 -34.96 -11.23 -22.62
C GLY A 389 -34.08 -10.67 -21.51
N LEU A 390 -32.90 -11.24 -21.33
CA LEU A 390 -31.94 -10.87 -20.27
C LEU A 390 -30.55 -10.65 -20.87
N LEU A 391 -29.97 -9.50 -20.53
CA LEU A 391 -28.56 -9.20 -20.70
C LEU A 391 -27.88 -9.16 -19.34
N VAL A 392 -26.74 -9.85 -19.19
CA VAL A 392 -25.85 -9.69 -18.04
C VAL A 392 -24.68 -8.82 -18.48
N VAL A 393 -24.45 -7.71 -17.79
CA VAL A 393 -23.33 -6.81 -18.01
C VAL A 393 -22.31 -7.01 -16.89
N THR A 394 -21.04 -7.11 -17.21
CA THR A 394 -19.99 -7.32 -16.23
C THR A 394 -18.61 -6.90 -16.75
N TYR A 395 -17.58 -6.92 -15.89
CA TYR A 395 -16.19 -6.65 -16.23
C TYR A 395 -15.21 -7.42 -15.34
N GLY A 396 -13.95 -7.45 -15.76
CA GLY A 396 -12.85 -8.02 -14.98
C GLY A 396 -13.09 -9.48 -14.59
N ARG A 397 -12.61 -9.87 -13.40
CA ARG A 397 -12.71 -11.24 -12.91
C ARG A 397 -14.14 -11.78 -12.90
N MET A 398 -15.14 -10.92 -12.66
CA MET A 398 -16.54 -11.33 -12.62
C MET A 398 -17.05 -11.93 -13.95
N TYR A 399 -16.37 -11.67 -15.06
CA TYR A 399 -16.74 -12.28 -16.36
C TYR A 399 -16.65 -13.81 -16.31
N GLY A 400 -15.59 -14.36 -15.72
CA GLY A 400 -15.46 -15.82 -15.55
C GLY A 400 -16.56 -16.42 -14.66
N GLU A 401 -16.92 -15.73 -13.58
CA GLU A 401 -18.00 -16.16 -12.68
C GLU A 401 -19.37 -16.13 -13.37
N VAL A 402 -19.63 -15.07 -14.15
CA VAL A 402 -20.85 -14.97 -14.95
C VAL A 402 -20.94 -16.11 -15.97
N LEU A 403 -19.85 -16.41 -16.68
CA LEU A 403 -19.80 -17.53 -17.63
C LEU A 403 -20.06 -18.88 -16.93
N SER A 404 -19.49 -19.08 -15.74
CA SER A 404 -19.72 -20.28 -14.93
C SER A 404 -21.19 -20.42 -14.54
N ALA A 405 -21.81 -19.37 -14.02
CA ALA A 405 -23.23 -19.35 -13.69
C ALA A 405 -24.14 -19.62 -14.90
N LEU A 406 -23.80 -19.07 -16.05
CA LEU A 406 -24.57 -19.25 -17.28
C LEU A 406 -24.43 -20.65 -17.90
N ARG A 407 -23.29 -21.34 -17.71
CA ARG A 407 -23.15 -22.76 -18.12
C ARG A 407 -24.17 -23.64 -17.42
N HIS A 408 -24.37 -23.47 -16.11
CA HIS A 408 -25.41 -24.17 -15.36
C HIS A 408 -26.82 -23.89 -15.88
N ARG A 409 -27.09 -22.63 -16.27
CA ARG A 409 -28.41 -22.23 -16.82
C ARG A 409 -28.65 -22.74 -18.24
N SER A 410 -27.65 -22.80 -19.09
CA SER A 410 -27.79 -23.24 -20.49
C SER A 410 -28.14 -24.71 -20.58
N GLN A 411 -27.75 -25.53 -19.59
CA GLN A 411 -28.17 -26.93 -19.47
C GLN A 411 -29.71 -27.06 -19.33
N ASN A 412 -30.38 -25.99 -18.84
CA ASN A 412 -31.83 -25.92 -18.73
C ASN A 412 -32.51 -25.18 -19.89
N GLY A 413 -31.80 -25.00 -21.02
CA GLY A 413 -32.35 -24.42 -22.23
C GLY A 413 -32.49 -22.89 -22.29
N CYS A 414 -32.08 -22.18 -21.24
CA CYS A 414 -32.15 -20.72 -21.17
C CYS A 414 -30.87 -20.09 -21.71
N ARG A 415 -30.96 -19.42 -22.87
CA ARG A 415 -29.83 -18.64 -23.42
C ARG A 415 -29.90 -17.20 -22.93
N THR A 416 -28.79 -16.73 -22.34
CA THR A 416 -28.65 -15.36 -21.78
C THR A 416 -27.53 -14.65 -22.55
N SER A 417 -27.76 -13.41 -22.95
CA SER A 417 -26.73 -12.58 -23.57
C SER A 417 -25.79 -12.01 -22.48
N VAL A 418 -24.52 -11.86 -22.84
CA VAL A 418 -23.49 -11.28 -21.95
C VAL A 418 -22.82 -10.11 -22.65
N LEU A 419 -22.66 -9.03 -21.92
CA LEU A 419 -21.89 -7.84 -22.30
C LEU A 419 -20.73 -7.69 -21.33
N LYS A 420 -19.52 -7.92 -21.81
CA LYS A 420 -18.28 -7.73 -21.06
C LYS A 420 -17.70 -6.36 -21.39
N LEU A 421 -17.45 -5.53 -20.40
CA LEU A 421 -16.77 -4.25 -20.57
C LEU A 421 -15.26 -4.47 -20.39
N ASN A 422 -14.47 -4.13 -21.41
CA ASN A 422 -13.01 -4.12 -21.38
C ASN A 422 -12.48 -2.79 -20.82
N ARG A 423 -13.08 -1.68 -21.29
CA ARG A 423 -12.94 -0.35 -20.71
C ARG A 423 -14.19 0.00 -19.90
N ILE A 424 -14.02 0.32 -18.62
CA ILE A 424 -15.12 0.61 -17.70
C ILE A 424 -15.30 2.12 -17.45
N LEU A 425 -14.26 2.92 -17.67
CA LEU A 425 -14.31 4.38 -17.66
C LEU A 425 -13.57 4.95 -18.86
N PRO A 426 -14.07 6.02 -19.50
CA PRO A 426 -15.45 6.52 -19.38
C PRO A 426 -16.47 5.47 -19.86
N PRO A 427 -17.75 5.60 -19.47
CA PRO A 427 -18.80 4.68 -19.92
C PRO A 427 -18.83 4.57 -21.44
N VAL A 428 -18.98 3.34 -21.93
CA VAL A 428 -19.02 3.03 -23.38
C VAL A 428 -20.46 3.19 -23.88
N GLU A 429 -20.74 4.27 -24.59
CA GLU A 429 -22.08 4.64 -25.03
C GLU A 429 -22.73 3.62 -25.98
N GLU A 430 -21.93 2.96 -26.83
CA GLU A 430 -22.38 1.88 -27.72
C GLU A 430 -22.83 0.65 -26.91
N ALA A 431 -22.14 0.33 -25.82
CA ALA A 431 -22.50 -0.74 -24.90
C ALA A 431 -23.84 -0.45 -24.20
N VAL A 432 -24.04 0.81 -23.79
CA VAL A 432 -25.31 1.28 -23.19
C VAL A 432 -26.45 1.20 -24.21
N ALA A 433 -26.20 1.65 -25.46
CA ALA A 433 -27.19 1.59 -26.53
C ALA A 433 -27.57 0.15 -26.89
N LEU A 434 -26.62 -0.77 -26.91
CA LEU A 434 -26.86 -2.20 -27.07
C LEU A 434 -27.73 -2.75 -25.93
N ALA A 435 -27.43 -2.43 -24.71
CA ALA A 435 -28.15 -2.90 -23.53
C ALA A 435 -29.60 -2.40 -23.49
N ALA A 436 -29.88 -1.21 -24.04
CA ALA A 436 -31.23 -0.64 -24.08
C ALA A 436 -32.22 -1.48 -24.96
N ASN A 437 -31.73 -2.39 -25.82
CA ASN A 437 -32.56 -3.28 -26.64
C ASN A 437 -33.04 -4.53 -25.88
N TYR A 438 -32.71 -4.69 -24.60
CA TYR A 438 -33.09 -5.85 -23.79
C TYR A 438 -34.26 -5.52 -22.85
N ARG A 439 -35.06 -6.53 -22.51
CA ARG A 439 -36.17 -6.37 -21.54
C ARG A 439 -35.68 -6.26 -20.09
N CYS A 440 -34.59 -6.95 -19.79
CA CYS A 440 -33.97 -6.96 -18.46
C CYS A 440 -32.45 -6.84 -18.63
N VAL A 441 -31.85 -5.97 -17.81
CA VAL A 441 -30.41 -5.82 -17.73
C VAL A 441 -29.99 -6.04 -16.28
N LEU A 442 -29.08 -7.00 -16.06
CA LEU A 442 -28.45 -7.25 -14.77
C LEU A 442 -26.98 -6.86 -14.86
N PHE A 443 -26.57 -5.87 -14.10
CA PHE A 443 -25.17 -5.49 -13.96
C PHE A 443 -24.55 -6.21 -12.77
N VAL A 444 -23.40 -6.86 -12.95
CA VAL A 444 -22.68 -7.59 -11.91
C VAL A 444 -21.25 -7.08 -11.84
N GLU A 445 -20.85 -6.56 -10.67
CA GLU A 445 -19.51 -5.98 -10.47
C GLU A 445 -18.89 -6.37 -9.13
N GLU A 446 -17.57 -6.39 -9.10
CA GLU A 446 -16.75 -6.61 -7.90
C GLU A 446 -16.17 -5.28 -7.40
N GLY A 447 -17.04 -4.44 -6.89
CA GLY A 447 -16.78 -3.13 -6.33
C GLY A 447 -17.98 -2.70 -5.50
N VAL A 448 -17.85 -1.60 -4.78
CA VAL A 448 -19.02 -1.03 -4.09
C VAL A 448 -20.09 -0.65 -5.10
N ALA A 449 -21.35 -1.03 -4.83
CA ALA A 449 -22.46 -0.76 -5.74
C ALA A 449 -22.73 0.75 -5.84
N GLN A 450 -22.63 1.47 -4.73
CA GLN A 450 -22.81 2.92 -4.68
C GLN A 450 -21.62 3.65 -5.35
N GLY A 451 -21.91 4.45 -6.36
CA GLY A 451 -20.88 5.11 -7.17
C GLY A 451 -20.13 4.17 -8.12
N GLY A 452 -20.50 2.89 -8.19
CA GLY A 452 -19.93 1.89 -9.10
C GLY A 452 -20.34 2.06 -10.55
N ILE A 453 -19.74 1.27 -11.44
CA ILE A 453 -20.05 1.30 -12.87
C ILE A 453 -21.49 0.89 -13.14
N GLY A 454 -22.03 -0.06 -12.36
CA GLY A 454 -23.42 -0.49 -12.50
C GLY A 454 -24.42 0.64 -12.27
N GLU A 455 -24.20 1.49 -11.27
CA GLU A 455 -25.05 2.65 -11.02
C GLU A 455 -24.96 3.68 -12.16
N MET A 456 -23.76 3.99 -12.61
CA MET A 456 -23.50 4.89 -13.73
C MET A 456 -24.13 4.36 -15.03
N PHE A 457 -23.97 3.06 -15.31
CA PHE A 457 -24.55 2.41 -16.49
C PHE A 457 -26.09 2.48 -16.45
N GLY A 458 -26.70 2.24 -15.29
CA GLY A 458 -28.15 2.38 -15.10
C GLY A 458 -28.64 3.81 -15.34
N SER A 459 -27.91 4.82 -14.85
CA SER A 459 -28.20 6.23 -15.11
C SER A 459 -28.16 6.55 -16.62
N ARG A 460 -27.17 6.06 -17.34
CA ARG A 460 -27.06 6.23 -18.81
C ARG A 460 -28.20 5.53 -19.55
N LEU A 461 -28.57 4.32 -19.11
CA LEU A 461 -29.75 3.61 -19.67
C LEU A 461 -31.03 4.42 -19.49
N ALA A 462 -31.24 4.98 -18.29
CA ALA A 462 -32.42 5.81 -18.01
C ALA A 462 -32.47 7.07 -18.89
N GLN A 463 -31.33 7.75 -19.10
CA GLN A 463 -31.21 8.91 -20.00
C GLN A 463 -31.55 8.56 -21.46
N ARG A 464 -31.38 7.29 -21.87
CA ARG A 464 -31.79 6.79 -23.19
C ARG A 464 -33.26 6.34 -23.29
N GLY A 465 -34.03 6.56 -22.20
CA GLY A 465 -35.44 6.18 -22.16
C GLY A 465 -35.68 4.68 -21.95
N PHE A 466 -34.74 3.96 -21.37
CA PHE A 466 -34.90 2.53 -21.07
C PHE A 466 -36.06 2.30 -20.09
N THR A 467 -37.05 1.49 -20.50
CA THR A 467 -38.24 1.16 -19.71
C THR A 467 -38.25 -0.27 -19.18
N GLY A 468 -37.19 -1.04 -19.49
CA GLY A 468 -37.02 -2.41 -19.01
C GLY A 468 -36.65 -2.49 -17.51
N ARG A 469 -36.43 -3.70 -17.03
CA ARG A 469 -35.96 -3.92 -15.66
C ARG A 469 -34.43 -3.82 -15.61
N TYR A 470 -33.93 -2.97 -14.71
CA TYR A 470 -32.51 -2.84 -14.40
C TYR A 470 -32.23 -3.26 -12.97
N ALA A 471 -31.14 -4.00 -12.75
CA ALA A 471 -30.66 -4.34 -11.43
C ALA A 471 -29.14 -4.37 -11.40
N VAL A 472 -28.56 -3.92 -10.29
CA VAL A 472 -27.13 -4.01 -9.98
C VAL A 472 -26.91 -5.06 -8.89
N ARG A 473 -25.84 -5.82 -9.02
CA ARG A 473 -25.26 -6.65 -7.98
C ARG A 473 -23.80 -6.27 -7.82
N GLY A 474 -23.50 -5.59 -6.74
CA GLY A 474 -22.19 -5.15 -6.28
C GLY A 474 -22.09 -5.34 -4.78
N ILE A 475 -21.01 -4.89 -4.20
CA ILE A 475 -20.74 -4.98 -2.76
C ILE A 475 -21.48 -3.83 -2.05
N THR A 476 -22.32 -4.16 -1.09
CA THR A 476 -23.11 -3.17 -0.31
C THR A 476 -22.52 -2.91 1.07
N GLU A 477 -21.77 -3.89 1.62
CA GLU A 477 -21.11 -3.81 2.91
C GLU A 477 -19.69 -4.33 2.77
N ASN A 478 -18.76 -3.88 3.63
CA ASN A 478 -17.41 -4.41 3.62
C ASN A 478 -17.45 -5.92 3.92
N PRO A 479 -16.94 -6.78 3.04
CA PRO A 479 -17.06 -8.23 3.18
C PRO A 479 -16.30 -8.80 4.39
N GLY A 480 -15.56 -7.98 5.13
CA GLY A 480 -14.79 -8.44 6.27
C GLY A 480 -13.62 -9.36 5.86
N VAL A 481 -13.45 -10.46 6.57
CA VAL A 481 -12.47 -11.51 6.23
C VAL A 481 -13.11 -12.49 5.26
N CYS A 482 -12.68 -12.48 4.02
CA CYS A 482 -13.08 -13.48 3.02
C CYS A 482 -12.05 -14.61 3.02
N THR A 483 -12.48 -15.82 3.28
CA THR A 483 -11.66 -17.05 3.19
C THR A 483 -11.82 -17.73 1.84
#